data_7c0f537fc9f3a85fc96c6d259944430a
#
_entry.id   7c0f537fc9f3a85fc96c6d259944430a
#
_cell.length_a   1.000
_cell.length_b   1.000
_cell.length_c   1.000
_cell.angle_alpha   90.00
_cell.angle_beta   90.00
_cell.angle_gamma   90.00
#
_symmetry.space_group_name_H-M   'P 1'
#
loop_
_entity.id
_entity.type
_entity.pdbx_description
1 polymer ?
#
loop_
_entity_poly.entity_id
_entity_poly.type
_entity_poly.pdbx_seq_one_letter_code
_entity_poly.pdbx_strand_id
1 'polypeptide(L)'
;MRMRQPLQGTIVPLEDVPDSTFADRLLGGGVAIDPSGSQVVAPAAGVVSQAFPTGHAVALTLDDGAEVLIHVGLDTVKMNGEGFTVHVKNGDRVTAGQPLVDFDRSAIEAAGYKAITPVVILGHADSRIEFV
;
A
#
# COMPACT_ATOMS: atom_id res chain seq x y z
N MET A 1 -4.34 -13.63 -7.11
CA MET A 1 -2.94 -13.61 -6.67
C MET A 1 -2.87 -13.75 -5.16
N ARG A 2 -2.03 -14.61 -4.67
CA ARG A 2 -1.90 -14.89 -3.24
C ARG A 2 -0.61 -14.25 -2.71
N MET A 3 -0.71 -13.59 -1.56
CA MET A 3 0.42 -12.92 -0.92
C MET A 3 0.17 -12.75 0.57
N ARG A 4 1.24 -12.46 1.33
CA ARG A 4 1.12 -12.09 2.73
C ARG A 4 0.40 -10.76 2.86
N GLN A 5 -0.48 -10.63 3.85
CA GLN A 5 -1.12 -9.35 4.15
C GLN A 5 -0.06 -8.32 4.57
N PRO A 6 0.06 -7.19 3.85
CA PRO A 6 1.14 -6.24 4.10
C PRO A 6 0.89 -5.31 5.28
N LEU A 7 -0.32 -5.30 5.82
CA LEU A 7 -0.73 -4.38 6.89
C LEU A 7 -1.83 -5.04 7.70
N GLN A 8 -1.70 -5.03 9.00
CA GLN A 8 -2.76 -5.52 9.88
C GLN A 8 -3.98 -4.62 9.80
N GLY A 9 -5.15 -5.22 9.65
CA GLY A 9 -6.41 -4.48 9.56
C GLY A 9 -7.51 -5.31 8.93
N THR A 10 -8.64 -4.66 8.70
CA THR A 10 -9.82 -5.24 8.08
C THR A 10 -9.75 -5.10 6.56
N ILE A 11 -9.94 -6.20 5.84
CA ILE A 11 -9.96 -6.18 4.38
C ILE A 11 -11.28 -5.57 3.91
N VAL A 12 -11.17 -4.61 3.00
CA VAL A 12 -12.30 -3.88 2.42
C VAL A 12 -12.27 -4.06 0.90
N PRO A 13 -13.42 -4.34 0.26
CA PRO A 13 -13.47 -4.37 -1.20
C PRO A 13 -12.97 -3.06 -1.79
N LEU A 14 -12.21 -3.15 -2.90
CA LEU A 14 -11.62 -1.96 -3.51
C LEU A 14 -12.70 -0.96 -3.96
N GLU A 15 -13.83 -1.44 -4.46
CA GLU A 15 -14.97 -0.63 -4.88
C GLU A 15 -15.60 0.19 -3.75
N ASP A 16 -15.34 -0.16 -2.50
CA ASP A 16 -15.85 0.58 -1.32
C ASP A 16 -14.91 1.71 -0.88
N VAL A 17 -13.77 1.86 -1.52
CA VAL A 17 -12.83 2.95 -1.23
C VAL A 17 -13.43 4.27 -1.76
N PRO A 18 -13.54 5.31 -0.93
CA PRO A 18 -14.14 6.58 -1.36
C PRO A 18 -13.16 7.45 -2.17
N ASP A 19 -12.58 6.88 -3.19
CA ASP A 19 -11.68 7.52 -4.15
C ASP A 19 -11.79 6.76 -5.45
N SER A 20 -12.28 7.41 -6.51
CA SER A 20 -12.59 6.76 -7.78
C SER A 20 -11.35 6.20 -8.47
N THR A 21 -10.18 6.79 -8.25
CA THR A 21 -8.93 6.26 -8.80
C THR A 21 -8.71 4.81 -8.39
N PHE A 22 -9.02 4.48 -7.15
CA PHE A 22 -8.91 3.11 -6.63
C PHE A 22 -10.19 2.31 -6.85
N ALA A 23 -11.35 2.86 -6.50
CA ALA A 23 -12.63 2.16 -6.56
C ALA A 23 -12.97 1.72 -7.99
N ASP A 24 -12.65 2.52 -8.99
CA ASP A 24 -12.90 2.25 -10.40
C ASP A 24 -11.76 1.45 -11.06
N ARG A 25 -10.77 1.00 -10.27
CA ARG A 25 -9.64 0.17 -10.72
C ARG A 25 -8.79 0.83 -11.80
N LEU A 26 -8.67 2.16 -11.76
CA LEU A 26 -7.93 2.91 -12.77
C LEU A 26 -6.43 2.61 -12.75
N LEU A 27 -5.87 2.31 -11.56
CA LEU A 27 -4.46 1.91 -11.42
C LEU A 27 -4.29 0.41 -11.53
N GLY A 28 -5.28 -0.36 -11.13
CA GLY A 28 -5.25 -1.82 -11.10
C GLY A 28 -6.29 -2.38 -10.17
N GLY A 29 -6.43 -3.71 -10.19
CA GLY A 29 -7.30 -4.44 -9.28
C GLY A 29 -6.60 -4.83 -8.00
N GLY A 30 -7.37 -5.14 -6.98
CA GLY A 30 -6.86 -5.56 -5.68
C GLY A 30 -7.90 -5.39 -4.58
N VAL A 31 -7.43 -4.99 -3.42
CA VAL A 31 -8.26 -4.78 -2.23
C VAL A 31 -7.79 -3.53 -1.50
N ALA A 32 -8.49 -3.17 -0.43
CA ALA A 32 -8.02 -2.16 0.52
C ALA A 32 -7.97 -2.76 1.91
N ILE A 33 -7.24 -2.12 2.79
CA ILE A 33 -7.13 -2.50 4.20
C ILE A 33 -7.47 -1.27 5.04
N ASP A 34 -8.41 -1.43 5.96
CA ASP A 34 -8.65 -0.43 7.01
C ASP A 34 -7.70 -0.77 8.17
N PRO A 35 -6.65 0.03 8.40
CA PRO A 35 -5.56 -0.41 9.25
C PRO A 35 -5.91 -0.44 10.74
N SER A 36 -5.50 -1.52 11.40
CA SER A 36 -5.40 -1.58 12.87
C SER A 36 -3.93 -1.53 13.31
N GLY A 37 -3.01 -1.84 12.40
CA GLY A 37 -1.57 -1.71 12.61
C GLY A 37 -1.02 -0.38 12.08
N SER A 38 0.28 -0.20 12.23
CA SER A 38 0.98 1.04 11.87
C SER A 38 2.22 0.80 11.03
N GLN A 39 2.42 -0.42 10.54
CA GLN A 39 3.59 -0.77 9.74
C GLN A 39 3.18 -1.53 8.49
N VAL A 40 3.65 -1.06 7.34
CA VAL A 40 3.53 -1.76 6.07
C VAL A 40 4.76 -2.65 5.89
N VAL A 41 4.52 -3.93 5.60
CA VAL A 41 5.57 -4.90 5.30
C VAL A 41 5.44 -5.41 3.88
N ALA A 42 6.53 -5.95 3.33
CA ALA A 42 6.50 -6.52 1.99
C ALA A 42 5.59 -7.76 1.94
N PRO A 43 4.65 -7.83 0.98
CA PRO A 43 3.73 -8.98 0.88
C PRO A 43 4.39 -10.21 0.26
N ALA A 44 5.51 -10.04 -0.41
CA ALA A 44 6.27 -11.11 -1.06
C ALA A 44 7.67 -10.61 -1.38
N ALA A 45 8.56 -11.52 -1.74
CA ALA A 45 9.92 -11.16 -2.15
C ALA A 45 9.90 -10.39 -3.48
N GLY A 46 10.74 -9.38 -3.58
CA GLY A 46 10.85 -8.55 -4.76
C GLY A 46 11.85 -7.41 -4.59
N VAL A 47 11.69 -6.41 -5.44
CA VAL A 47 12.54 -5.22 -5.46
C VAL A 47 11.65 -3.97 -5.34
N VAL A 48 12.09 -3.01 -4.54
CA VAL A 48 11.39 -1.71 -4.44
C VAL A 48 11.57 -0.98 -5.77
N SER A 49 10.48 -0.86 -6.53
CA SER A 49 10.49 -0.13 -7.80
C SER A 49 10.29 1.36 -7.58
N GLN A 50 9.54 1.74 -6.54
CA GLN A 50 9.31 3.15 -6.19
C GLN A 50 9.02 3.27 -4.70
N ALA A 51 9.91 3.92 -3.97
CA ALA A 51 9.65 4.38 -2.61
C ALA A 51 9.45 5.90 -2.66
N PHE A 52 8.21 6.35 -2.41
CA PHE A 52 7.93 7.78 -2.44
C PHE A 52 8.57 8.45 -1.23
N PRO A 53 9.35 9.53 -1.42
CA PRO A 53 10.05 10.19 -0.31
C PRO A 53 9.11 10.67 0.80
N THR A 54 7.85 10.99 0.45
CA THR A 54 6.82 11.37 1.42
C THR A 54 6.23 10.17 2.19
N GLY A 55 6.62 8.94 1.84
CA GLY A 55 6.28 7.74 2.59
C GLY A 55 4.84 7.23 2.46
N HIS A 56 3.96 7.97 1.77
CA HIS A 56 2.56 7.60 1.66
C HIS A 56 2.32 6.40 0.73
N ALA A 57 3.26 6.06 -0.12
CA ALA A 57 3.11 4.96 -1.07
C ALA A 57 4.45 4.26 -1.34
N VAL A 58 4.37 2.97 -1.62
CA VAL A 58 5.51 2.16 -2.03
C VAL A 58 5.05 1.16 -3.09
N ALA A 59 5.84 1.01 -4.14
CA ALA A 59 5.61 0.02 -5.19
C ALA A 59 6.74 -1.00 -5.20
N LEU A 60 6.38 -2.26 -5.38
CA LEU A 60 7.32 -3.38 -5.46
C LEU A 60 7.12 -4.11 -6.79
N THR A 61 8.22 -4.51 -7.42
CA THR A 61 8.19 -5.52 -8.47
C THR A 61 8.48 -6.85 -7.82
N LEU A 62 7.48 -7.72 -7.75
CA LEU A 62 7.62 -9.03 -7.12
C LEU A 62 8.42 -9.97 -8.03
N ASP A 63 8.94 -11.06 -7.45
CA ASP A 63 9.77 -12.02 -8.20
C ASP A 63 9.02 -12.70 -9.35
N ASP A 64 7.69 -12.78 -9.29
CA ASP A 64 6.85 -13.28 -10.38
C ASP A 64 6.57 -12.25 -11.49
N GLY A 65 7.07 -11.03 -11.34
CA GLY A 65 6.90 -9.94 -12.31
C GLY A 65 5.72 -9.00 -12.03
N ALA A 66 4.86 -9.32 -11.07
CA ALA A 66 3.75 -8.44 -10.72
C ALA A 66 4.25 -7.17 -10.04
N GLU A 67 3.63 -6.03 -10.36
CA GLU A 67 3.89 -4.77 -9.66
C GLU A 67 2.77 -4.48 -8.69
N VAL A 68 3.12 -4.34 -7.42
CA VAL A 68 2.17 -4.08 -6.33
C VAL A 68 2.39 -2.67 -5.81
N LEU A 69 1.32 -1.88 -5.77
CA LEU A 69 1.31 -0.56 -5.14
C LEU A 69 0.56 -0.66 -3.82
N ILE A 70 1.18 -0.20 -2.75
CA ILE A 70 0.55 -0.05 -1.44
C ILE A 70 0.50 1.45 -1.15
N HIS A 71 -0.71 1.99 -1.07
CA HIS A 71 -0.94 3.42 -0.91
C HIS A 71 -1.58 3.68 0.46
N VAL A 72 -0.79 4.21 1.39
CA VAL A 72 -1.24 4.43 2.77
C VAL A 72 -2.13 5.67 2.83
N GLY A 73 -3.41 5.43 3.02
CA GLY A 73 -4.41 6.49 3.11
C GLY A 73 -4.82 7.07 1.76
N LEU A 74 -5.74 8.02 1.80
CA LEU A 74 -6.22 8.74 0.63
C LEU A 74 -5.78 10.19 0.72
N ASP A 75 -5.23 10.73 -0.37
CA ASP A 75 -4.69 12.11 -0.46
C ASP A 75 -3.54 12.41 0.51
N THR A 76 -2.97 11.39 1.11
CA THR A 76 -1.92 11.52 2.14
C THR A 76 -0.60 12.06 1.60
N VAL A 77 -0.41 12.11 0.29
CA VAL A 77 0.70 12.83 -0.33
C VAL A 77 0.75 14.29 0.13
N LYS A 78 -0.41 14.87 0.44
CA LYS A 78 -0.54 16.26 0.90
C LYS A 78 0.01 16.50 2.30
N MET A 79 0.32 15.43 3.04
CA MET A 79 0.92 15.53 4.37
C MET A 79 2.43 15.80 4.32
N ASN A 80 3.03 15.77 3.15
CA ASN A 80 4.46 16.07 2.92
C ASN A 80 5.40 15.21 3.78
N GLY A 81 5.03 13.96 4.01
CA GLY A 81 5.85 13.01 4.79
C GLY A 81 5.62 13.04 6.30
N GLU A 82 4.82 13.97 6.79
CA GLU A 82 4.54 14.03 8.23
C GLU A 82 3.73 12.79 8.66
N GLY A 83 4.22 12.10 9.70
CA GLY A 83 3.59 10.87 10.17
C GLY A 83 4.04 9.61 9.44
N PHE A 84 5.00 9.69 8.52
CA PHE A 84 5.53 8.55 7.77
C PHE A 84 7.04 8.40 7.99
N THR A 85 7.49 7.14 8.14
CA THR A 85 8.92 6.82 8.20
C THR A 85 9.20 5.70 7.18
N VAL A 86 10.02 6.02 6.19
CA VAL A 86 10.37 5.09 5.10
C VAL A 86 11.62 4.31 5.47
N HIS A 87 11.58 2.98 5.35
CA HIS A 87 12.69 2.08 5.70
C HIS A 87 13.44 1.56 4.49
N VAL A 88 12.95 1.82 3.28
CA VAL A 88 13.54 1.30 2.03
C VAL A 88 13.73 2.41 1.02
N LYS A 89 14.52 2.12 0.00
CA LYS A 89 14.76 3.03 -1.13
C LYS A 89 14.62 2.27 -2.44
N ASN A 90 14.50 3.02 -3.53
CA ASN A 90 14.41 2.44 -4.88
C ASN A 90 15.59 1.50 -5.13
N GLY A 91 15.29 0.31 -5.64
CA GLY A 91 16.28 -0.71 -5.94
C GLY A 91 16.58 -1.69 -4.81
N ASP A 92 16.08 -1.45 -3.59
CA ASP A 92 16.29 -2.37 -2.48
C ASP A 92 15.61 -3.71 -2.74
N ARG A 93 16.32 -4.80 -2.45
CA ARG A 93 15.77 -6.14 -2.44
C ARG A 93 15.06 -6.36 -1.10
N VAL A 94 13.83 -6.89 -1.14
CA VAL A 94 13.05 -7.17 0.07
C VAL A 94 12.59 -8.61 0.10
N THR A 95 12.37 -9.12 1.31
CA THR A 95 11.73 -10.43 1.54
C THR A 95 10.34 -10.22 2.14
N ALA A 96 9.49 -11.25 2.04
CA ALA A 96 8.15 -11.19 2.63
C ALA A 96 8.24 -10.86 4.13
N GLY A 97 7.46 -9.90 4.57
CA GLY A 97 7.42 -9.47 5.97
C GLY A 97 8.43 -8.39 6.34
N GLN A 98 9.32 -8.00 5.43
CA GLN A 98 10.29 -6.95 5.71
C GLN A 98 9.57 -5.60 5.83
N PRO A 99 9.87 -4.80 6.89
CA PRO A 99 9.28 -3.46 7.04
C PRO A 99 9.61 -2.53 5.88
N LEU A 100 8.59 -1.84 5.38
CA LEU A 100 8.71 -0.88 4.29
C LEU A 100 8.49 0.56 4.76
N VAL A 101 7.38 0.80 5.46
CA VAL A 101 6.98 2.12 5.93
C VAL A 101 6.26 2.00 7.25
N ASP A 102 6.61 2.84 8.21
CA ASP A 102 5.81 3.06 9.41
C ASP A 102 4.96 4.31 9.22
N PHE A 103 3.74 4.30 9.74
CA PHE A 103 2.88 5.46 9.67
C PHE A 103 2.08 5.65 10.97
N ASP A 104 1.65 6.88 11.18
CA ASP A 104 0.83 7.26 12.32
C ASP A 104 -0.60 7.50 11.86
N ARG A 105 -1.51 6.54 12.13
CA ARG A 105 -2.92 6.66 11.77
C ARG A 105 -3.55 7.92 12.39
N SER A 106 -3.20 8.22 13.63
CA SER A 106 -3.74 9.40 14.32
C SER A 106 -3.34 10.69 13.62
N ALA A 107 -2.12 10.78 13.11
CA ALA A 107 -1.67 11.94 12.35
C ALA A 107 -2.43 12.08 11.03
N ILE A 108 -2.70 10.96 10.34
CA ILE A 108 -3.48 10.95 9.10
C ILE A 108 -4.88 11.49 9.36
N GLU A 109 -5.55 10.96 10.39
CA GLU A 109 -6.92 11.37 10.74
C GLU A 109 -6.98 12.81 11.23
N ALA A 110 -6.00 13.23 12.03
CA ALA A 110 -5.90 14.61 12.52
C ALA A 110 -5.72 15.61 11.37
N ALA A 111 -5.05 15.20 10.29
CA ALA A 111 -4.90 16.02 9.08
C ALA A 111 -6.16 16.05 8.20
N GLY A 112 -7.21 15.28 8.56
CA GLY A 112 -8.47 15.24 7.82
C GLY A 112 -8.51 14.19 6.72
N TYR A 113 -7.55 13.27 6.67
CA TYR A 113 -7.48 12.21 5.65
C TYR A 113 -7.95 10.87 6.20
N LYS A 114 -8.28 9.95 5.29
CA LYS A 114 -8.65 8.59 5.65
C LYS A 114 -7.42 7.70 5.58
N ALA A 115 -7.28 6.80 6.55
CA ALA A 115 -6.14 5.89 6.63
C ALA A 115 -6.32 4.61 5.79
N ILE A 116 -7.52 4.39 5.21
CA ILE A 116 -7.74 3.22 4.37
C ILE A 116 -6.65 3.09 3.30
N THR A 117 -6.11 1.89 3.14
CA THR A 117 -4.89 1.64 2.40
C THR A 117 -5.16 0.70 1.23
N PRO A 118 -5.32 1.21 0.00
CA PRO A 118 -5.41 0.37 -1.18
C PRO A 118 -4.13 -0.42 -1.44
N VAL A 119 -4.30 -1.69 -1.84
CA VAL A 119 -3.23 -2.59 -2.30
C VAL A 119 -3.67 -3.09 -3.67
N VAL A 120 -2.96 -2.67 -4.73
CA VAL A 120 -3.37 -2.95 -6.10
C VAL A 120 -2.23 -3.53 -6.93
N ILE A 121 -2.60 -4.35 -7.93
CA ILE A 121 -1.68 -4.84 -8.94
C ILE A 121 -1.73 -3.85 -10.11
N LEU A 122 -0.66 -3.11 -10.30
CA LEU A 122 -0.59 -2.05 -11.32
C LEU A 122 -0.77 -2.62 -12.73
N GLY A 123 -1.59 -1.94 -13.53
CA GLY A 123 -1.80 -2.29 -14.93
C GLY A 123 -2.76 -3.46 -15.18
N HIS A 124 -3.36 -4.04 -14.14
CA HIS A 124 -4.22 -5.22 -14.24
C HIS A 124 -5.53 -5.02 -13.47
N ALA A 125 -6.48 -4.35 -14.11
CA ALA A 125 -7.76 -3.98 -13.48
C ALA A 125 -8.57 -5.19 -12.98
N ASP A 126 -8.41 -6.36 -13.62
CA ASP A 126 -9.13 -7.59 -13.26
C ASP A 126 -8.43 -8.42 -12.20
N SER A 127 -7.28 -7.98 -11.71
CA SER A 127 -6.52 -8.71 -10.71
C SER A 127 -7.28 -8.77 -9.38
N ARG A 128 -7.14 -9.90 -8.71
CA ARG A 128 -7.67 -10.13 -7.36
C ARG A 128 -6.54 -10.52 -6.45
N ILE A 129 -6.61 -10.06 -5.22
CA ILE A 129 -5.62 -10.37 -4.19
C ILE A 129 -6.30 -11.18 -3.09
N GLU A 130 -5.67 -12.30 -2.72
CA GLU A 130 -6.03 -13.10 -1.56
C GLU A 130 -4.84 -13.11 -0.61
N PHE A 131 -5.04 -12.66 0.61
CA PHE A 131 -3.99 -12.71 1.63
C PHE A 131 -3.96 -14.07 2.32
N VAL A 132 -2.76 -14.54 2.58
CA VAL A 132 -2.52 -15.84 3.20
C VAL A 132 -1.77 -15.70 4.52
#